data_c00fb6fda97ff4759b655d195d20e92f
#
_entry.id   c00fb6fda97ff4759b655d195d20e92f
#
_cell.length_a   1.000
_cell.length_b   1.000
_cell.length_c   1.000
_cell.angle_alpha   90.00
_cell.angle_beta   90.00
_cell.angle_gamma   90.00
#
_symmetry.space_group_name_H-M   'P 1'
#
loop_
_entity.id
_entity.type
_entity.pdbx_description
1 polymer ?
#
loop_
_entity_poly.entity_id
_entity_poly.type
_entity_poly.pdbx_seq_one_letter_code
_entity_poly.pdbx_strand_id
1 'polypeptide(L)'
;MHYCLRAVRLLFFLLLLAAEMTFTVLIQTEDFDLSHEVKALRSGKADIGAVCVFVGTVRDRNDGDSVSILELEHYPGMTEKSIQQMLTAAQQRFDIISAKVIHRIGVLNPLDQIVLVAVTSAHRGQSFQACEFLMDYLKTQAPFWKKETGPNGSHWVDARISDDQALARWGIEAKNASAQS
;
A
#
# COMPACT_ATOMS: atom_id res chain seq x y z
N MET A 1 19.86 -42.08 -6.22
CA MET A 1 20.57 -40.77 -6.38
C MET A 1 19.78 -39.72 -7.16
N HIS A 2 18.83 -40.06 -8.05
CA HIS A 2 18.07 -39.06 -8.85
C HIS A 2 16.98 -38.27 -8.11
N TYR A 3 16.43 -38.78 -7.02
CA TYR A 3 15.38 -38.07 -6.24
C TYR A 3 15.92 -36.91 -5.41
N CYS A 4 17.16 -36.98 -4.91
CA CYS A 4 17.78 -35.93 -4.12
C CYS A 4 18.08 -34.67 -4.95
N LEU A 5 18.50 -34.83 -6.21
CA LEU A 5 18.79 -33.69 -7.12
C LEU A 5 17.53 -32.93 -7.54
N ARG A 6 16.38 -33.61 -7.65
CA ARG A 6 15.10 -32.95 -7.99
C ARG A 6 14.55 -32.14 -6.81
N ALA A 7 14.68 -32.69 -5.59
CA ALA A 7 14.26 -31.96 -4.37
C ALA A 7 15.11 -30.71 -4.13
N VAL A 8 16.42 -30.79 -4.33
CA VAL A 8 17.34 -29.65 -4.20
C VAL A 8 17.07 -28.58 -5.29
N ARG A 9 16.78 -28.97 -6.53
CA ARG A 9 16.40 -28.04 -7.59
C ARG A 9 15.05 -27.35 -7.32
N LEU A 10 14.08 -28.10 -6.79
CA LEU A 10 12.76 -27.54 -6.44
C LEU A 10 12.87 -26.57 -5.27
N LEU A 11 13.69 -26.89 -4.26
CA LEU A 11 13.97 -26.03 -3.12
C LEU A 11 14.73 -24.77 -3.55
N PHE A 12 15.69 -24.89 -4.47
CA PHE A 12 16.44 -23.77 -5.03
C PHE A 12 15.54 -22.87 -5.91
N PHE A 13 14.63 -23.48 -6.66
CA PHE A 13 13.64 -22.74 -7.46
C PHE A 13 12.59 -22.02 -6.58
N LEU A 14 12.15 -22.64 -5.49
CA LEU A 14 11.27 -22.03 -4.48
C LEU A 14 12.00 -20.92 -3.70
N LEU A 15 13.29 -21.08 -3.39
CA LEU A 15 14.12 -20.03 -2.79
C LEU A 15 14.39 -18.86 -3.75
N LEU A 16 14.58 -19.12 -5.05
CA LEU A 16 14.69 -18.07 -6.07
C LEU A 16 13.35 -17.33 -6.26
N LEU A 17 12.20 -18.02 -6.23
CA LEU A 17 10.87 -17.38 -6.27
C LEU A 17 10.59 -16.54 -5.02
N ALA A 18 11.09 -16.95 -3.85
CA ALA A 18 10.98 -16.19 -2.62
C ALA A 18 11.89 -14.94 -2.60
N ALA A 19 12.97 -14.92 -3.40
CA ALA A 19 13.88 -13.78 -3.52
C ALA A 19 13.39 -12.69 -4.48
N GLU A 20 12.35 -12.94 -5.29
CA GLU A 20 11.93 -12.03 -6.36
C GLU A 20 10.72 -11.12 -6.04
N MET A 21 10.14 -11.18 -4.83
CA MET A 21 9.02 -10.28 -4.50
C MET A 21 9.51 -9.00 -3.82
N THR A 22 10.21 -8.17 -4.60
CA THR A 22 10.70 -6.88 -4.12
C THR A 22 9.64 -5.78 -4.13
N PHE A 23 8.59 -5.94 -4.97
CA PHE A 23 7.47 -5.00 -5.09
C PHE A 23 6.15 -5.77 -4.97
N THR A 24 5.49 -5.66 -3.81
CA THR A 24 4.33 -6.49 -3.48
C THR A 24 3.12 -5.69 -3.05
N VAL A 25 1.95 -6.19 -3.45
CA VAL A 25 0.64 -5.68 -3.05
C VAL A 25 -0.12 -6.81 -2.37
N LEU A 26 -0.71 -6.51 -1.20
CA LEU A 26 -1.66 -7.38 -0.51
C LEU A 26 -2.92 -6.58 -0.19
N ILE A 27 -4.08 -7.14 -0.52
CA ILE A 27 -5.38 -6.63 -0.06
C ILE A 27 -5.98 -7.73 0.80
N GLN A 28 -6.29 -7.41 2.06
CA GLN A 28 -6.68 -8.40 3.06
C GLN A 28 -7.62 -7.81 4.11
N THR A 29 -8.32 -8.67 4.83
CA THR A 29 -9.14 -8.28 5.99
C THR A 29 -8.36 -8.31 7.29
N GLU A 30 -7.35 -9.19 7.36
CA GLU A 30 -6.54 -9.42 8.54
C GLU A 30 -5.60 -8.23 8.81
N ASP A 31 -5.28 -8.05 10.09
CA ASP A 31 -4.27 -7.07 10.48
C ASP A 31 -2.86 -7.50 10.07
N PHE A 32 -1.90 -6.59 10.14
CA PHE A 32 -0.51 -6.85 9.80
C PHE A 32 0.43 -6.47 10.95
N ASP A 33 1.48 -7.25 11.13
CA ASP A 33 2.59 -6.93 12.05
C ASP A 33 3.64 -6.11 11.32
N LEU A 34 3.70 -4.81 11.65
CA LEU A 34 4.67 -3.87 11.09
C LEU A 34 6.12 -4.36 11.22
N SER A 35 6.48 -4.90 12.37
CA SER A 35 7.85 -5.35 12.64
C SER A 35 8.22 -6.55 11.77
N HIS A 36 7.27 -7.48 11.62
CA HIS A 36 7.41 -8.64 10.74
C HIS A 36 7.59 -8.20 9.27
N GLU A 37 6.73 -7.33 8.78
CA GLU A 37 6.75 -6.86 7.39
C GLU A 37 8.03 -6.11 7.04
N VAL A 38 8.48 -5.22 7.90
CA VAL A 38 9.74 -4.47 7.72
C VAL A 38 10.95 -5.41 7.77
N LYS A 39 10.96 -6.40 8.66
CA LYS A 39 12.02 -7.41 8.74
C LYS A 39 12.08 -8.26 7.47
N ALA A 40 10.92 -8.72 6.98
CA ALA A 40 10.82 -9.51 5.75
C ALA A 40 11.32 -8.71 4.53
N LEU A 41 10.94 -7.43 4.41
CA LEU A 41 11.30 -6.56 3.30
C LEU A 41 12.82 -6.33 3.18
N ARG A 42 13.55 -6.36 4.32
CA ARG A 42 15.01 -6.20 4.39
C ARG A 42 15.80 -7.50 4.30
N SER A 43 15.12 -8.64 4.43
CA SER A 43 15.81 -9.94 4.57
C SER A 43 16.70 -10.24 3.35
N GLY A 44 17.97 -10.57 3.62
CA GLY A 44 18.95 -10.93 2.59
C GLY A 44 19.47 -9.76 1.73
N LYS A 45 19.13 -8.51 2.05
CA LYS A 45 19.50 -7.32 1.27
C LYS A 45 20.42 -6.41 2.09
N ALA A 46 21.73 -6.56 1.91
CA ALA A 46 22.75 -5.80 2.65
C ALA A 46 22.97 -4.37 2.12
N ASP A 47 22.41 -4.04 0.97
CA ASP A 47 22.46 -2.76 0.26
C ASP A 47 21.39 -1.76 0.74
N ILE A 48 20.48 -2.18 1.60
CA ILE A 48 19.45 -1.32 2.19
C ILE A 48 20.05 -0.48 3.31
N GLY A 49 20.18 0.83 3.05
CA GLY A 49 20.61 1.83 4.05
C GLY A 49 19.46 2.59 4.71
N ALA A 50 18.24 2.55 4.12
CA ALA A 50 17.08 3.27 4.62
C ALA A 50 15.77 2.49 4.41
N VAL A 51 14.86 2.61 5.38
CA VAL A 51 13.49 2.13 5.31
C VAL A 51 12.56 3.28 5.70
N CYS A 52 11.62 3.63 4.83
CA CYS A 52 10.52 4.53 5.14
C CYS A 52 9.23 3.72 5.24
N VAL A 53 8.44 4.00 6.26
CA VAL A 53 7.17 3.31 6.49
C VAL A 53 6.08 4.33 6.79
N PHE A 54 4.94 4.19 6.14
CA PHE A 54 3.71 4.84 6.49
C PHE A 54 2.68 3.80 6.94
N VAL A 55 2.02 4.05 8.07
CA VAL A 55 0.86 3.29 8.53
C VAL A 55 -0.30 4.25 8.68
N GLY A 56 -1.40 3.97 7.97
CA GLY A 56 -2.67 4.68 8.15
C GLY A 56 -3.56 3.91 9.12
N THR A 57 -4.25 4.65 10.01
CA THR A 57 -5.17 4.07 11.00
C THR A 57 -6.54 4.74 10.93
N VAL A 58 -7.56 4.04 11.41
CA VAL A 58 -8.91 4.59 11.56
C VAL A 58 -8.91 5.59 12.70
N ARG A 59 -9.38 6.82 12.42
CA ARG A 59 -9.59 7.85 13.44
C ARG A 59 -11.02 7.76 13.98
N ASP A 60 -11.22 8.17 15.22
CA ASP A 60 -12.54 8.28 15.87
C ASP A 60 -13.35 9.49 15.38
N ARG A 61 -12.73 10.37 14.58
CA ARG A 61 -13.36 11.57 13.99
C ARG A 61 -12.90 11.82 12.57
N ASN A 62 -13.83 12.28 11.73
CA ASN A 62 -13.55 12.75 10.38
C ASN A 62 -14.40 14.00 10.09
N ASP A 63 -13.73 15.12 9.71
CA ASP A 63 -14.36 16.43 9.39
C ASP A 63 -15.33 16.97 10.48
N GLY A 64 -15.05 16.64 11.74
CA GLY A 64 -15.84 17.07 12.90
C GLY A 64 -16.84 16.00 13.40
N ASP A 65 -17.22 15.04 12.58
CA ASP A 65 -18.14 13.98 12.92
C ASP A 65 -17.43 12.80 13.62
N SER A 66 -18.13 12.15 14.55
CA SER A 66 -17.64 10.94 15.20
C SER A 66 -17.79 9.73 14.27
N VAL A 67 -16.73 8.94 14.16
CA VAL A 67 -16.69 7.70 13.39
C VAL A 67 -16.61 6.52 14.35
N SER A 68 -17.60 5.65 14.32
CA SER A 68 -17.63 4.41 15.10
C SER A 68 -17.20 3.19 14.30
N ILE A 69 -17.44 3.20 12.97
CA ILE A 69 -17.08 2.13 12.05
C ILE A 69 -16.63 2.76 10.74
N LEU A 70 -15.56 2.22 10.18
CA LEU A 70 -15.11 2.45 8.83
C LEU A 70 -15.27 1.15 8.04
N GLU A 71 -15.99 1.18 6.93
CA GLU A 71 -16.11 0.06 6.00
C GLU A 71 -15.40 0.40 4.69
N LEU A 72 -14.51 -0.48 4.25
CA LEU A 72 -13.73 -0.33 3.03
C LEU A 72 -14.08 -1.42 2.04
N GLU A 73 -14.49 -1.02 0.85
CA GLU A 73 -14.74 -1.89 -0.29
C GLU A 73 -13.69 -1.63 -1.37
N HIS A 74 -13.44 -2.62 -2.22
CA HIS A 74 -12.53 -2.52 -3.35
C HIS A 74 -13.07 -3.28 -4.56
N TYR A 75 -12.47 -3.09 -5.71
CA TYR A 75 -12.79 -3.86 -6.91
C TYR A 75 -11.72 -4.96 -7.10
N PRO A 76 -12.02 -6.23 -6.77
CA PRO A 76 -11.05 -7.32 -6.84
C PRO A 76 -10.40 -7.44 -8.23
N GLY A 77 -9.07 -7.61 -8.25
CA GLY A 77 -8.25 -7.67 -9.46
C GLY A 77 -7.93 -6.31 -10.06
N MET A 78 -8.84 -5.34 -10.07
CA MET A 78 -8.58 -4.00 -10.59
C MET A 78 -7.76 -3.18 -9.58
N THR A 79 -8.11 -3.24 -8.31
CA THR A 79 -7.42 -2.51 -7.24
C THR A 79 -5.97 -2.98 -7.12
N GLU A 80 -5.74 -4.28 -7.09
CA GLU A 80 -4.39 -4.86 -7.05
C GLU A 80 -3.57 -4.46 -8.27
N LYS A 81 -4.17 -4.51 -9.47
CA LYS A 81 -3.53 -4.08 -10.70
C LYS A 81 -3.16 -2.60 -10.68
N SER A 82 -4.05 -1.73 -10.19
CA SER A 82 -3.78 -0.30 -10.05
C SER A 82 -2.61 -0.04 -9.12
N ILE A 83 -2.58 -0.70 -7.95
CA ILE A 83 -1.49 -0.56 -6.98
C ILE A 83 -0.18 -1.15 -7.54
N GLN A 84 -0.23 -2.24 -8.28
CA GLN A 84 0.97 -2.79 -8.92
C GLN A 84 1.55 -1.85 -9.99
N GLN A 85 0.70 -1.17 -10.76
CA GLN A 85 1.13 -0.13 -11.71
C GLN A 85 1.79 1.06 -10.98
N MET A 86 1.26 1.45 -9.83
CA MET A 86 1.82 2.47 -8.97
C MET A 86 3.22 2.09 -8.45
N LEU A 87 3.40 0.85 -7.99
CA LEU A 87 4.70 0.34 -7.56
C LEU A 87 5.71 0.34 -8.71
N THR A 88 5.28 -0.04 -9.92
CA THR A 88 6.10 0.01 -11.13
C THR A 88 6.51 1.45 -11.47
N ALA A 89 5.59 2.41 -11.39
CA ALA A 89 5.89 3.81 -11.60
C ALA A 89 6.87 4.37 -10.56
N ALA A 90 6.74 3.97 -9.30
CA ALA A 90 7.69 4.33 -8.24
C ALA A 90 9.09 3.77 -8.49
N GLN A 91 9.20 2.51 -8.92
CA GLN A 91 10.46 1.86 -9.28
C GLN A 91 11.17 2.55 -10.46
N GLN A 92 10.42 3.07 -11.43
CA GLN A 92 10.97 3.81 -12.57
C GLN A 92 11.43 5.23 -12.20
N ARG A 93 10.85 5.81 -11.14
CA ARG A 93 11.04 7.21 -10.77
C ARG A 93 12.07 7.41 -9.67
N PHE A 94 12.22 6.43 -8.79
CA PHE A 94 13.07 6.51 -7.60
C PHE A 94 14.04 5.34 -7.54
N ASP A 95 15.22 5.59 -6.99
CA ASP A 95 16.22 4.56 -6.71
C ASP A 95 15.83 3.80 -5.42
N ILE A 96 14.88 2.89 -5.54
CA ILE A 96 14.35 2.06 -4.47
C ILE A 96 14.63 0.58 -4.70
N ILE A 97 14.95 -0.13 -3.61
CA ILE A 97 15.33 -1.54 -3.65
C ILE A 97 14.11 -2.45 -3.55
N SER A 98 13.15 -2.09 -2.70
CA SER A 98 11.89 -2.80 -2.55
C SER A 98 10.78 -1.91 -2.01
N ALA A 99 9.54 -2.28 -2.30
CA ALA A 99 8.37 -1.64 -1.72
C ALA A 99 7.24 -2.66 -1.49
N LYS A 100 6.48 -2.44 -0.42
CA LYS A 100 5.32 -3.24 -0.07
C LYS A 100 4.15 -2.34 0.26
N VAL A 101 2.98 -2.69 -0.30
CA VAL A 101 1.69 -2.10 0.07
C VAL A 101 0.81 -3.21 0.61
N ILE A 102 0.31 -3.03 1.84
CA ILE A 102 -0.77 -3.85 2.40
C ILE A 102 -1.94 -2.92 2.64
N HIS A 103 -3.09 -3.23 2.10
CA HIS A 103 -4.31 -2.47 2.34
C HIS A 103 -5.40 -3.38 2.88
N ARG A 104 -5.96 -3.01 4.04
CA ARG A 104 -7.08 -3.72 4.63
C ARG A 104 -8.39 -3.26 4.01
N ILE A 105 -9.34 -4.17 3.99
CA ILE A 105 -10.71 -3.99 3.51
C ILE A 105 -11.69 -4.56 4.54
N GLY A 106 -13.00 -4.33 4.30
CA GLY A 106 -14.07 -4.76 5.20
C GLY A 106 -14.26 -3.78 6.35
N VAL A 107 -14.78 -4.27 7.45
CA VAL A 107 -15.16 -3.47 8.62
C VAL A 107 -13.96 -3.25 9.54
N LEU A 108 -13.67 -1.99 9.85
CA LEU A 108 -12.58 -1.54 10.71
C LEU A 108 -13.13 -0.62 11.80
N ASN A 109 -12.55 -0.70 12.99
CA ASN A 109 -12.90 0.15 14.13
C ASN A 109 -11.86 1.26 14.31
N PRO A 110 -12.16 2.33 15.05
CA PRO A 110 -11.16 3.31 15.47
C PRO A 110 -9.93 2.62 16.09
N LEU A 111 -8.74 3.12 15.73
CA LEU A 111 -7.41 2.59 16.06
C LEU A 111 -6.94 1.40 15.19
N ASP A 112 -7.83 0.73 14.45
CA ASP A 112 -7.39 -0.33 13.53
C ASP A 112 -6.46 0.23 12.45
N GLN A 113 -5.45 -0.57 12.08
CA GLN A 113 -4.59 -0.27 10.95
C GLN A 113 -5.36 -0.45 9.64
N ILE A 114 -5.19 0.47 8.68
CA ILE A 114 -5.84 0.43 7.37
C ILE A 114 -4.85 0.01 6.30
N VAL A 115 -3.70 0.67 6.30
CA VAL A 115 -2.74 0.57 5.21
C VAL A 115 -1.31 0.63 5.72
N LEU A 116 -0.46 -0.19 5.14
CA LEU A 116 1.00 -0.14 5.24
C LEU A 116 1.57 0.21 3.87
N VAL A 117 2.42 1.23 3.81
CA VAL A 117 3.33 1.46 2.68
C VAL A 117 4.75 1.44 3.23
N ALA A 118 5.55 0.48 2.81
CA ALA A 118 6.94 0.35 3.23
C ALA A 118 7.85 0.39 2.00
N VAL A 119 8.89 1.22 2.04
CA VAL A 119 9.85 1.42 0.94
C VAL A 119 11.25 1.30 1.48
N THR A 120 12.12 0.61 0.75
CA THR A 120 13.55 0.51 1.06
C THR A 120 14.41 1.09 -0.05
N SER A 121 15.52 1.70 0.32
CA SER A 121 16.51 2.25 -0.60
C SER A 121 17.90 2.28 0.04
N ALA A 122 18.94 2.56 -0.74
CA ALA A 122 20.28 2.79 -0.21
C ALA A 122 20.34 4.07 0.65
N HIS A 123 19.53 5.10 0.29
CA HIS A 123 19.60 6.42 0.93
C HIS A 123 18.19 6.95 1.29
N ARG A 124 18.08 7.58 2.47
CA ARG A 124 16.81 8.08 3.04
C ARG A 124 15.97 8.96 2.11
N GLY A 125 16.62 9.78 1.26
CA GLY A 125 15.90 10.72 0.39
C GLY A 125 14.99 10.01 -0.60
N GLN A 126 15.45 8.92 -1.19
CA GLN A 126 14.67 8.13 -2.15
C GLN A 126 13.52 7.40 -1.47
N SER A 127 13.76 6.82 -0.27
CA SER A 127 12.70 6.12 0.47
C SER A 127 11.59 7.06 0.95
N PHE A 128 11.92 8.30 1.39
CA PHE A 128 10.92 9.28 1.77
C PHE A 128 10.06 9.72 0.57
N GLN A 129 10.72 10.12 -0.53
CA GLN A 129 10.02 10.58 -1.74
C GLN A 129 9.14 9.48 -2.34
N ALA A 130 9.65 8.26 -2.44
CA ALA A 130 8.88 7.15 -2.96
C ALA A 130 7.69 6.77 -2.06
N CYS A 131 7.86 6.79 -0.74
CA CYS A 131 6.76 6.53 0.19
C CYS A 131 5.66 7.58 0.07
N GLU A 132 6.00 8.86 -0.02
CA GLU A 132 5.06 9.97 -0.22
C GLU A 132 4.34 9.85 -1.58
N PHE A 133 5.09 9.60 -2.67
CA PHE A 133 4.52 9.34 -3.99
C PHE A 133 3.49 8.21 -3.99
N LEU A 134 3.84 7.08 -3.36
CA LEU A 134 2.97 5.92 -3.27
C LEU A 134 1.69 6.24 -2.50
N MET A 135 1.78 7.03 -1.42
CA MET A 135 0.61 7.45 -0.65
C MET A 135 -0.31 8.39 -1.42
N ASP A 136 0.23 9.39 -2.13
CA ASP A 136 -0.57 10.29 -2.94
C ASP A 136 -1.28 9.56 -4.08
N TYR A 137 -0.57 8.64 -4.71
CA TYR A 137 -1.14 7.81 -5.78
C TYR A 137 -2.24 6.87 -5.24
N LEU A 138 -2.00 6.21 -4.11
CA LEU A 138 -2.94 5.28 -3.49
C LEU A 138 -4.27 5.96 -3.15
N LYS A 139 -4.23 7.18 -2.63
CA LYS A 139 -5.41 7.95 -2.28
C LYS A 139 -6.25 8.41 -3.47
N THR A 140 -5.65 8.54 -4.65
CA THR A 140 -6.30 9.16 -5.82
C THR A 140 -6.59 8.19 -6.95
N GLN A 141 -5.82 7.12 -7.08
CA GLN A 141 -5.87 6.23 -8.25
C GLN A 141 -6.28 4.79 -7.92
N ALA A 142 -6.20 4.37 -6.65
CA ALA A 142 -6.64 3.05 -6.26
C ALA A 142 -8.16 3.04 -6.00
N PRO A 143 -8.93 2.14 -6.66
CA PRO A 143 -10.38 2.12 -6.54
C PRO A 143 -10.80 1.46 -5.21
N PHE A 144 -10.84 2.27 -4.16
CA PHE A 144 -11.44 1.94 -2.87
C PHE A 144 -12.66 2.83 -2.64
N TRP A 145 -13.70 2.23 -2.09
CA TRP A 145 -14.87 2.96 -1.57
C TRP A 145 -14.84 2.91 -0.06
N LYS A 146 -15.08 4.06 0.54
CA LYS A 146 -15.01 4.27 1.97
C LYS A 146 -16.37 4.69 2.49
N LYS A 147 -16.92 3.96 3.44
CA LYS A 147 -18.17 4.25 4.11
C LYS A 147 -17.92 4.44 5.59
N GLU A 148 -18.34 5.56 6.13
CA GLU A 148 -18.24 5.86 7.56
C GLU A 148 -19.60 5.75 8.22
N THR A 149 -19.62 5.17 9.43
CA THR A 149 -20.80 5.08 10.29
C THR A 149 -20.53 5.83 11.59
N GLY A 150 -21.45 6.70 11.96
CA GLY A 150 -21.42 7.49 13.18
C GLY A 150 -22.81 7.61 13.82
N PRO A 151 -23.00 8.50 14.82
CA PRO A 151 -24.27 8.69 15.50
C PRO A 151 -25.42 9.10 14.57
N ASN A 152 -25.09 9.75 13.46
CA ASN A 152 -26.06 10.27 12.47
C ASN A 152 -26.35 9.27 11.33
N GLY A 153 -25.88 8.02 11.41
CA GLY A 153 -26.01 7.00 10.37
C GLY A 153 -24.75 6.77 9.58
N SER A 154 -24.90 6.13 8.42
CA SER A 154 -23.79 5.75 7.54
C SER A 154 -23.82 6.58 6.26
N HIS A 155 -22.64 6.98 5.78
CA HIS A 155 -22.50 7.68 4.49
C HIS A 155 -21.21 7.27 3.77
N TRP A 156 -21.23 7.35 2.44
CA TRP A 156 -20.03 7.19 1.62
C TRP A 156 -19.20 8.46 1.67
N VAL A 157 -17.88 8.30 1.76
CA VAL A 157 -16.93 9.41 1.84
C VAL A 157 -16.35 9.69 0.46
N ASP A 158 -16.50 10.91 -0.01
CA ASP A 158 -15.96 11.38 -1.29
C ASP A 158 -14.43 11.54 -1.23
N ALA A 159 -13.80 11.46 -2.42
CA ALA A 159 -12.39 11.79 -2.58
C ALA A 159 -12.14 13.27 -2.25
N ARG A 160 -10.99 13.57 -1.62
CA ARG A 160 -10.64 14.94 -1.25
C ARG A 160 -9.91 15.66 -2.38
N ILE A 161 -10.28 16.91 -2.67
CA ILE A 161 -9.59 17.79 -3.63
C ILE A 161 -8.10 17.95 -3.28
N SER A 162 -7.76 17.97 -1.98
CA SER A 162 -6.37 18.05 -1.51
C SER A 162 -5.50 16.87 -1.96
N ASP A 163 -6.09 15.70 -2.11
CA ASP A 163 -5.37 14.50 -2.54
C ASP A 163 -5.06 14.57 -4.05
N ASP A 164 -5.96 15.13 -4.86
CA ASP A 164 -5.72 15.39 -6.29
C ASP A 164 -4.60 16.41 -6.51
N GLN A 165 -4.55 17.47 -5.70
CA GLN A 165 -3.46 18.47 -5.73
C GLN A 165 -2.12 17.86 -5.33
N ALA A 166 -2.10 16.96 -4.36
CA ALA A 166 -0.89 16.25 -3.94
C ALA A 166 -0.34 15.38 -5.08
N LEU A 167 -1.20 14.71 -5.86
CA LEU A 167 -0.79 13.92 -7.01
C LEU A 167 -0.24 14.78 -8.16
N ALA A 168 -0.81 15.95 -8.38
CA ALA A 168 -0.41 16.87 -9.46
C ALA A 168 1.06 17.30 -9.35
N ARG A 169 1.63 17.42 -8.14
CA ARG A 169 3.06 17.71 -7.94
C ARG A 169 4.00 16.67 -8.54
N TRP A 170 3.50 15.48 -8.77
CA TRP A 170 4.23 14.40 -9.42
C TRP A 170 4.09 14.39 -10.95
N GLY A 171 3.33 15.35 -11.53
CA GLY A 171 3.03 15.44 -12.96
C GLY A 171 2.04 14.36 -13.42
N ILE A 172 1.16 13.90 -12.52
CA ILE A 172 0.13 12.88 -12.78
C ILE A 172 -1.23 13.55 -12.60
N GLU A 173 -2.10 13.39 -13.61
CA GLU A 173 -3.49 13.86 -13.52
C GLU A 173 -4.36 12.87 -12.72
N ALA A 174 -5.19 13.40 -11.82
CA ALA A 174 -6.12 12.60 -11.04
C ALA A 174 -7.27 12.10 -11.93
N LYS A 175 -7.55 10.80 -11.87
CA LYS A 175 -8.66 10.21 -12.63
C LYS A 175 -10.03 10.50 -12.02
N ASN A 176 -10.09 10.93 -10.77
CA ASN A 176 -11.34 11.20 -10.03
C ASN A 176 -11.98 12.56 -10.36
N ALA A 177 -11.26 13.47 -11.01
CA ALA A 177 -11.79 14.79 -11.37
C ALA A 177 -12.88 14.77 -12.46
N SER A 178 -13.08 13.67 -13.15
CA SER A 178 -14.02 13.54 -14.28
C SER A 178 -15.39 12.95 -13.92
N ALA A 179 -15.69 12.67 -12.65
CA ALA A 179 -16.97 12.07 -12.23
C ALA A 179 -18.03 13.13 -11.77
N GLN A 180 -17.71 14.42 -11.88
CA GLN A 180 -18.63 15.51 -11.54
C GLN A 180 -18.88 16.39 -12.78
N SER A 181 -19.64 15.87 -13.72
CA SER A 181 -20.33 16.68 -14.76
C SER A 181 -21.60 16.00 -15.21
#